data_72def0c59281d8c07ed093af0b07156a
#
_entry.id   72def0c59281d8c07ed093af0b07156a
#
_cell.length_a   1.000
_cell.length_b   1.000
_cell.length_c   1.000
_cell.angle_alpha   90.00
_cell.angle_beta   90.00
_cell.angle_gamma   90.00
#
_symmetry.space_group_name_H-M   'P 1'
#
loop_
_entity.id
_entity.type
_entity.pdbx_description
1 polymer ?
#
loop_
_entity_poly.entity_id
_entity_poly.type
_entity_poly.pdbx_seq_one_letter_code
_entity_poly.pdbx_strand_id
1 'polypeptide(L)'
;MEWKSVGAALLLVAAAVTVPAAGPASAAPVRYEAEHSPARCTGTIDSNWPGYSGSGFCNGNNAVGAYAEFTVSAATSVTAEVRVRFANGTTGSRPVDLIVNGSTVRRVSFESTGAWGTWVTKSLSVSLRAGSNTIRLHPTAAEGLPNLDYLEWDTDPAPSEVLHVATNGDDGNPGILAAPLASIQRAVDLAQPGHTILIRGGRYAPGSNIQLLKDGTSGRPITMRNYPGERVVIDGENMPHTPAPVGGSIPRPERGAVHIEGDWWRLIGLEIINGPYGVFGLDVNNGVFERLVTRDNYESGFHLQGASSNNQIINLDSYGNRDPRKNGESADGLAIKEGSGSGNLVRGVRLWNNSDDGLDYWMFASPILTESSLAWGNGFNRWNLPDYTGDGNGFKLGGNSVSANHTVRNSMAWDNAVGGFIDNNNPGQHRIERSTAWRNPGTGFNLSRSSSTLTGNLALGNGTNVSLGANSRGSGNSWDLGGSWSLANTNPTTITGPRNADGSIPSSTFLRPANGANVGARF
;
A
#
# COMPACT_ATOMS: atom_id res chain seq x y z
N MET A 1 11.67 66.83 46.11
CA MET A 1 10.95 65.96 45.20
C MET A 1 12.00 65.15 44.42
N GLU A 2 12.30 63.98 44.90
CA GLU A 2 13.32 63.11 44.30
C GLU A 2 12.66 62.16 43.33
N TRP A 3 13.15 62.13 42.13
CA TRP A 3 12.72 61.13 41.12
C TRP A 3 13.64 59.92 41.20
N LYS A 4 13.10 58.79 41.57
CA LYS A 4 13.77 57.48 41.50
C LYS A 4 13.63 56.90 40.10
N SER A 5 14.73 56.70 39.43
CA SER A 5 14.85 55.98 38.19
C SER A 5 14.76 54.46 38.46
N VAL A 6 13.79 53.77 37.81
CA VAL A 6 13.71 52.30 37.79
C VAL A 6 14.41 51.83 36.54
N GLY A 7 15.56 51.18 36.73
CA GLY A 7 16.26 50.50 35.64
C GLY A 7 15.60 49.15 35.31
N ALA A 8 15.14 48.96 34.11
CA ALA A 8 14.69 47.66 33.60
C ALA A 8 15.88 46.87 33.08
N ALA A 9 16.18 45.76 33.71
CA ALA A 9 17.18 44.80 33.22
C ALA A 9 16.53 43.93 32.12
N LEU A 10 17.05 44.03 30.91
CA LEU A 10 16.69 43.15 29.78
C LEU A 10 17.48 41.82 29.94
N LEU A 11 16.80 40.76 30.30
CA LEU A 11 17.34 39.39 30.20
C LEU A 11 17.27 38.93 28.72
N LEU A 12 18.43 38.88 28.06
CA LEU A 12 18.58 38.16 26.79
C LEU A 12 18.58 36.64 27.09
N VAL A 13 17.48 35.97 26.74
CA VAL A 13 17.45 34.49 26.64
C VAL A 13 18.02 34.14 25.27
N ALA A 14 19.25 33.64 25.25
CA ALA A 14 19.82 33.02 24.04
C ALA A 14 19.17 31.66 23.82
N ALA A 15 18.26 31.57 22.85
CA ALA A 15 17.76 30.28 22.38
C ALA A 15 18.90 29.55 21.63
N ALA A 16 19.40 28.48 22.22
CA ALA A 16 20.30 27.57 21.51
C ALA A 16 19.52 26.85 20.41
N VAL A 17 19.76 27.23 19.16
CA VAL A 17 19.30 26.47 18.01
C VAL A 17 20.13 25.20 17.94
N THR A 18 19.59 24.09 18.39
CA THR A 18 20.18 22.76 18.15
C THR A 18 19.97 22.43 16.69
N VAL A 19 21.02 22.53 15.88
CA VAL A 19 21.05 21.95 14.52
C VAL A 19 20.98 20.43 14.69
N PRO A 20 19.98 19.72 14.14
CA PRO A 20 19.97 18.27 14.18
C PRO A 20 21.23 17.76 13.48
N ALA A 21 21.94 16.83 14.10
CA ALA A 21 23.09 16.18 13.49
C ALA A 21 22.62 15.53 12.18
N ALA A 22 23.27 15.88 11.07
CA ALA A 22 23.03 15.22 9.81
C ALA A 22 23.29 13.72 10.01
N GLY A 23 22.29 12.88 9.72
CA GLY A 23 22.46 11.43 9.70
C GLY A 23 23.60 11.06 8.75
N PRO A 24 24.19 9.86 8.90
CA PRO A 24 25.27 9.43 8.02
C PRO A 24 24.80 9.53 6.57
N ALA A 25 25.55 10.24 5.74
CA ALA A 25 25.26 10.37 4.32
C ALA A 25 25.19 8.96 3.71
N SER A 26 24.12 8.66 2.99
CA SER A 26 24.05 7.44 2.18
C SER A 26 25.29 7.39 1.27
N ALA A 27 25.98 6.24 1.23
CA ALA A 27 27.08 6.08 0.27
C ALA A 27 26.56 6.39 -1.12
N ALA A 28 27.31 7.16 -1.91
CA ALA A 28 26.94 7.43 -3.29
C ALA A 28 26.87 6.10 -4.05
N PRO A 29 25.91 5.94 -4.99
CA PRO A 29 25.81 4.73 -5.79
C PRO A 29 27.13 4.47 -6.53
N VAL A 30 27.55 3.21 -6.56
CA VAL A 30 28.72 2.83 -7.38
C VAL A 30 28.27 2.67 -8.82
N ARG A 31 28.93 3.40 -9.68
CA ARG A 31 28.66 3.42 -11.11
C ARG A 31 29.69 2.59 -11.87
N TYR A 32 29.21 1.84 -12.83
CA TYR A 32 29.98 1.00 -13.72
C TYR A 32 29.73 1.51 -15.15
N GLU A 33 30.64 2.33 -15.67
CA GLU A 33 30.56 2.90 -17.02
C GLU A 33 30.67 1.79 -18.06
N ALA A 34 29.87 1.87 -19.13
CA ALA A 34 29.84 0.82 -20.16
C ALA A 34 31.12 0.76 -21.03
N GLU A 35 31.88 1.86 -21.08
CA GLU A 35 33.15 1.97 -21.78
C GLU A 35 34.36 1.52 -20.96
N HIS A 36 34.21 1.32 -19.65
CA HIS A 36 35.31 0.97 -18.76
C HIS A 36 35.33 -0.52 -18.39
N SER A 37 36.53 -1.15 -18.53
CA SER A 37 36.75 -2.51 -17.99
C SER A 37 36.40 -2.57 -16.50
N PRO A 38 35.75 -3.63 -16.00
CA PRO A 38 35.49 -4.93 -16.66
C PRO A 38 34.16 -5.03 -17.44
N ALA A 39 33.49 -3.91 -17.74
CA ALA A 39 32.30 -3.95 -18.60
C ALA A 39 32.66 -4.43 -20.02
N ARG A 40 31.72 -5.12 -20.66
CA ARG A 40 31.88 -5.66 -22.01
C ARG A 40 30.71 -5.19 -22.88
N CYS A 41 31.02 -4.73 -24.06
CA CYS A 41 30.10 -4.30 -25.10
C CYS A 41 30.38 -5.05 -26.40
N THR A 42 29.39 -5.77 -26.92
CA THR A 42 29.48 -6.33 -28.28
C THR A 42 29.03 -5.29 -29.30
N GLY A 43 29.92 -4.44 -29.68
CA GLY A 43 29.69 -3.30 -30.56
C GLY A 43 30.84 -2.32 -30.45
N THR A 44 30.53 -1.03 -30.48
CA THR A 44 31.51 0.04 -30.37
C THR A 44 31.26 0.86 -29.09
N ILE A 45 32.31 1.49 -28.60
CA ILE A 45 32.19 2.57 -27.64
C ILE A 45 32.16 3.87 -28.43
N ASP A 46 31.02 4.54 -28.39
CA ASP A 46 30.76 5.74 -29.17
C ASP A 46 30.62 6.97 -28.27
N SER A 47 30.76 8.16 -28.85
CA SER A 47 30.64 9.45 -28.17
C SER A 47 29.87 10.51 -28.97
N ASN A 48 29.16 10.07 -30.00
CA ASN A 48 28.50 10.93 -30.99
C ASN A 48 27.13 11.46 -30.58
N TRP A 49 26.56 10.98 -29.45
CA TRP A 49 25.28 11.44 -28.91
C TRP A 49 25.49 12.10 -27.55
N PRO A 50 25.30 13.44 -27.41
CA PRO A 50 25.61 14.15 -26.17
C PRO A 50 24.71 13.72 -25.02
N GLY A 51 25.18 13.92 -23.75
CA GLY A 51 24.43 13.71 -22.54
C GLY A 51 24.74 12.41 -21.80
N TYR A 52 25.64 11.55 -22.31
CA TYR A 52 26.21 10.40 -21.59
C TYR A 52 27.16 10.87 -20.46
N SER A 53 27.53 9.96 -19.56
CA SER A 53 28.58 10.16 -18.56
C SER A 53 29.91 9.56 -19.03
N GLY A 54 31.02 9.84 -18.34
CA GLY A 54 32.33 9.28 -18.68
C GLY A 54 32.87 9.75 -20.03
N SER A 55 33.49 8.84 -20.77
CA SER A 55 34.14 9.09 -22.05
C SER A 55 33.37 8.59 -23.27
N GLY A 56 32.27 7.84 -23.07
CA GLY A 56 31.47 7.25 -24.14
C GLY A 56 30.34 6.39 -23.64
N PHE A 57 29.73 5.64 -24.52
CA PHE A 57 28.66 4.70 -24.22
C PHE A 57 28.77 3.45 -25.10
N CYS A 58 28.20 2.33 -24.65
CA CYS A 58 28.10 1.13 -25.46
C CYS A 58 27.01 1.30 -26.52
N ASN A 59 27.41 1.34 -27.80
CA ASN A 59 26.54 1.19 -28.96
C ASN A 59 26.60 -0.27 -29.40
N GLY A 60 25.72 -1.10 -28.83
CA GLY A 60 25.68 -2.54 -29.07
C GLY A 60 25.29 -2.88 -30.52
N ASN A 61 25.80 -3.99 -31.04
CA ASN A 61 25.42 -4.48 -32.36
C ASN A 61 23.91 -4.71 -32.46
N ASN A 62 23.31 -4.28 -33.58
CA ASN A 62 21.91 -4.54 -33.90
C ASN A 62 21.74 -5.99 -34.38
N ALA A 63 21.86 -6.94 -33.46
CA ALA A 63 21.75 -8.36 -33.73
C ALA A 63 21.32 -9.15 -32.50
N VAL A 64 20.56 -10.23 -32.70
CA VAL A 64 20.36 -11.27 -31.67
C VAL A 64 21.73 -11.89 -31.36
N GLY A 65 22.03 -12.08 -30.07
CA GLY A 65 23.32 -12.60 -29.62
C GLY A 65 24.36 -11.52 -29.26
N ALA A 66 24.09 -10.24 -29.58
CA ALA A 66 24.82 -9.14 -28.98
C ALA A 66 24.60 -9.10 -27.46
N TYR A 67 25.46 -8.42 -26.72
CA TYR A 67 25.24 -8.20 -25.29
C TYR A 67 26.04 -7.02 -24.76
N ALA A 68 25.57 -6.45 -23.66
CA ALA A 68 26.39 -5.67 -22.76
C ALA A 68 26.40 -6.37 -21.39
N GLU A 69 27.55 -6.44 -20.76
CA GLU A 69 27.75 -7.14 -19.49
C GLU A 69 28.54 -6.28 -18.53
N PHE A 70 28.00 -6.13 -17.32
CA PHE A 70 28.64 -5.42 -16.22
C PHE A 70 29.05 -6.41 -15.15
N THR A 71 30.27 -6.26 -14.62
CA THR A 71 30.73 -7.03 -13.47
C THR A 71 30.61 -6.14 -12.22
N VAL A 72 29.75 -6.52 -11.29
CA VAL A 72 29.48 -5.79 -10.07
C VAL A 72 29.89 -6.61 -8.85
N SER A 73 30.28 -5.96 -7.75
CA SER A 73 30.67 -6.64 -6.51
C SER A 73 29.65 -6.33 -5.42
N ALA A 74 29.14 -7.36 -4.75
CA ALA A 74 28.26 -7.22 -3.59
C ALA A 74 28.96 -7.76 -2.33
N ALA A 75 28.91 -7.01 -1.21
CA ALA A 75 29.53 -7.43 0.03
C ALA A 75 28.84 -8.67 0.63
N THR A 76 27.52 -8.75 0.48
CA THR A 76 26.66 -9.85 0.94
C THR A 76 25.69 -10.26 -0.16
N SER A 77 25.02 -11.42 0.01
CA SER A 77 23.92 -11.79 -0.88
C SER A 77 22.73 -10.89 -0.65
N VAL A 78 22.23 -10.22 -1.69
CA VAL A 78 21.21 -9.18 -1.60
C VAL A 78 20.32 -9.16 -2.84
N THR A 79 19.05 -8.79 -2.69
CA THR A 79 18.23 -8.33 -3.81
C THR A 79 18.41 -6.82 -3.95
N ALA A 80 19.10 -6.41 -5.02
CA ALA A 80 19.45 -5.04 -5.29
C ALA A 80 18.56 -4.43 -6.37
N GLU A 81 18.33 -3.13 -6.30
CA GLU A 81 17.83 -2.34 -7.41
C GLU A 81 19.03 -1.78 -8.18
N VAL A 82 19.25 -2.29 -9.38
CA VAL A 82 20.25 -1.74 -10.31
C VAL A 82 19.57 -0.78 -11.27
N ARG A 83 20.23 0.33 -11.55
CA ARG A 83 19.75 1.37 -12.45
C ARG A 83 20.61 1.37 -13.70
N VAL A 84 19.97 1.12 -14.85
CA VAL A 84 20.64 1.15 -16.16
C VAL A 84 20.28 2.45 -16.87
N ARG A 85 21.27 3.26 -17.21
CA ARG A 85 21.07 4.46 -18.00
C ARG A 85 21.23 4.15 -19.48
N PHE A 86 20.23 4.53 -20.27
CA PHE A 86 20.16 4.18 -21.69
C PHE A 86 19.53 5.27 -22.55
N ALA A 87 19.75 5.19 -23.85
CA ALA A 87 19.03 5.95 -24.87
C ALA A 87 18.55 5.00 -25.97
N ASN A 88 17.29 5.14 -26.38
CA ASN A 88 16.68 4.44 -27.49
C ASN A 88 15.99 5.45 -28.41
N GLY A 89 16.70 5.92 -29.43
CA GLY A 89 16.20 6.92 -30.37
C GLY A 89 15.25 6.36 -31.45
N THR A 90 14.93 5.06 -31.41
CA THR A 90 13.93 4.47 -32.31
C THR A 90 12.52 4.64 -31.79
N THR A 91 11.51 4.42 -32.62
CA THR A 91 10.11 4.48 -32.21
C THR A 91 9.62 3.22 -31.50
N GLY A 92 10.33 2.10 -31.64
CA GLY A 92 10.01 0.81 -31.02
C GLY A 92 10.80 0.56 -29.73
N SER A 93 10.30 -0.34 -28.91
CA SER A 93 11.04 -0.83 -27.74
C SER A 93 12.11 -1.86 -28.15
N ARG A 94 13.18 -1.97 -27.37
CA ARG A 94 14.26 -2.95 -27.55
C ARG A 94 14.22 -3.97 -26.42
N PRO A 95 13.64 -5.17 -26.66
CA PRO A 95 13.52 -6.18 -25.63
C PRO A 95 14.84 -6.94 -25.44
N VAL A 96 15.20 -7.15 -24.17
CA VAL A 96 16.40 -7.91 -23.78
C VAL A 96 16.05 -8.95 -22.72
N ASP A 97 16.76 -10.06 -22.70
CA ASP A 97 16.80 -10.95 -21.55
C ASP A 97 17.83 -10.41 -20.55
N LEU A 98 17.40 -10.20 -19.31
CA LEU A 98 18.24 -9.87 -18.18
C LEU A 98 18.83 -11.16 -17.63
N ILE A 99 20.15 -11.31 -17.71
CA ILE A 99 20.88 -12.50 -17.27
C ILE A 99 21.78 -12.10 -16.10
N VAL A 100 21.64 -12.81 -14.97
CA VAL A 100 22.45 -12.59 -13.77
C VAL A 100 23.23 -13.87 -13.48
N ASN A 101 24.55 -13.77 -13.38
CA ASN A 101 25.44 -14.90 -13.12
C ASN A 101 25.19 -16.10 -14.07
N GLY A 102 24.93 -15.80 -15.34
CA GLY A 102 24.69 -16.80 -16.39
C GLY A 102 23.25 -17.36 -16.45
N SER A 103 22.37 -16.96 -15.55
CA SER A 103 20.96 -17.41 -15.53
C SER A 103 20.03 -16.29 -16.00
N THR A 104 19.12 -16.58 -16.92
CA THR A 104 18.09 -15.64 -17.38
C THR A 104 17.08 -15.43 -16.24
N VAL A 105 16.97 -14.18 -15.78
CA VAL A 105 16.05 -13.79 -14.69
C VAL A 105 14.69 -13.41 -15.23
N ARG A 106 14.66 -12.56 -16.26
CA ARG A 106 13.41 -12.11 -16.89
C ARG A 106 13.70 -11.37 -18.20
N ARG A 107 12.64 -11.14 -18.99
CA ARG A 107 12.67 -10.22 -20.13
C ARG A 107 12.36 -8.80 -19.67
N VAL A 108 13.11 -7.83 -20.20
CA VAL A 108 12.98 -6.40 -19.94
C VAL A 108 12.87 -5.66 -21.27
N SER A 109 12.01 -4.66 -21.36
CA SER A 109 11.88 -3.81 -22.54
C SER A 109 12.52 -2.45 -22.27
N PHE A 110 13.29 -1.95 -23.21
CA PHE A 110 13.83 -0.59 -23.20
C PHE A 110 13.03 0.24 -24.21
N GLU A 111 12.09 1.02 -23.71
CA GLU A 111 11.17 1.83 -24.50
C GLU A 111 11.90 2.94 -25.27
N SER A 112 11.25 3.50 -26.28
CA SER A 112 11.76 4.69 -26.98
C SER A 112 11.99 5.84 -26.01
N THR A 113 13.12 6.53 -26.15
CA THR A 113 13.41 7.79 -25.44
C THR A 113 13.20 9.01 -26.34
N GLY A 114 12.70 8.78 -27.57
CA GLY A 114 12.43 9.82 -28.56
C GLY A 114 13.64 10.26 -29.37
N ALA A 115 14.84 10.20 -28.83
CA ALA A 115 16.07 10.55 -29.52
C ALA A 115 17.28 9.83 -28.89
N TRP A 116 18.35 9.61 -29.68
CA TRP A 116 19.59 8.97 -29.23
C TRP A 116 20.40 9.82 -28.22
N GLY A 117 20.15 11.13 -28.14
CA GLY A 117 20.72 12.02 -27.14
C GLY A 117 19.84 12.21 -25.89
N THR A 118 18.69 11.52 -25.81
CA THR A 118 17.79 11.56 -24.65
C THR A 118 18.05 10.34 -23.77
N TRP A 119 18.75 10.57 -22.69
CA TRP A 119 19.17 9.53 -21.75
C TRP A 119 18.21 9.44 -20.57
N VAL A 120 17.72 8.24 -20.28
CA VAL A 120 16.84 7.94 -19.15
C VAL A 120 17.38 6.76 -18.36
N THR A 121 16.90 6.61 -17.13
CA THR A 121 17.31 5.53 -16.23
C THR A 121 16.16 4.53 -16.04
N LYS A 122 16.48 3.24 -16.12
CA LYS A 122 15.55 2.14 -15.86
C LYS A 122 16.01 1.34 -14.66
N SER A 123 15.14 1.21 -13.67
CA SER A 123 15.37 0.40 -12.47
C SER A 123 15.03 -1.07 -12.72
N LEU A 124 15.92 -1.97 -12.29
CA LEU A 124 15.82 -3.41 -12.43
C LEU A 124 16.15 -4.07 -11.09
N SER A 125 15.23 -4.88 -10.54
CA SER A 125 15.51 -5.69 -9.35
C SER A 125 16.26 -6.96 -9.75
N VAL A 126 17.40 -7.24 -9.11
CA VAL A 126 18.27 -8.40 -9.34
C VAL A 126 18.72 -9.02 -8.02
N SER A 127 18.88 -10.35 -7.99
CA SER A 127 19.47 -11.04 -6.85
C SER A 127 20.97 -11.23 -7.09
N LEU A 128 21.79 -10.61 -6.24
CA LEU A 128 23.24 -10.71 -6.27
C LEU A 128 23.71 -11.64 -5.14
N ARG A 129 24.74 -12.43 -5.40
CA ARG A 129 25.44 -13.22 -4.36
C ARG A 129 26.61 -12.40 -3.79
N ALA A 130 27.08 -12.76 -2.61
CA ALA A 130 28.32 -12.19 -2.07
C ALA A 130 29.49 -12.37 -3.04
N GLY A 131 30.30 -11.36 -3.21
CA GLY A 131 31.42 -11.32 -4.14
C GLY A 131 31.04 -10.80 -5.53
N SER A 132 31.75 -11.28 -6.55
CA SER A 132 31.60 -10.84 -7.94
C SER A 132 30.36 -11.44 -8.59
N ASN A 133 29.59 -10.57 -9.29
CA ASN A 133 28.40 -10.93 -10.05
C ASN A 133 28.47 -10.35 -11.46
N THR A 134 27.89 -11.03 -12.43
CA THR A 134 27.71 -10.51 -13.78
C THR A 134 26.25 -10.18 -14.04
N ILE A 135 25.98 -9.01 -14.62
CA ILE A 135 24.65 -8.57 -15.07
C ILE A 135 24.75 -8.32 -16.56
N ARG A 136 24.08 -9.15 -17.35
CA ARG A 136 24.10 -9.08 -18.80
C ARG A 136 22.74 -8.68 -19.34
N LEU A 137 22.73 -7.77 -20.28
CA LEU A 137 21.59 -7.39 -21.11
C LEU A 137 21.79 -8.03 -22.49
N HIS A 138 20.91 -8.96 -22.85
CA HIS A 138 21.03 -9.77 -24.07
C HIS A 138 19.80 -9.54 -24.96
N PRO A 139 19.92 -8.86 -26.09
CA PRO A 139 18.80 -8.55 -26.97
C PRO A 139 18.14 -9.81 -27.53
N THR A 140 16.82 -9.77 -27.58
CA THR A 140 15.99 -10.88 -28.08
C THR A 140 15.37 -10.60 -29.44
N ALA A 141 15.72 -9.45 -30.04
CA ALA A 141 15.26 -9.02 -31.36
C ALA A 141 16.42 -8.45 -32.18
N ALA A 142 16.25 -8.39 -33.51
CA ALA A 142 17.28 -7.97 -34.46
C ALA A 142 17.67 -6.48 -34.32
N GLU A 143 16.84 -5.69 -33.70
CA GLU A 143 17.10 -4.28 -33.37
C GLU A 143 18.27 -4.12 -32.38
N GLY A 144 18.62 -5.18 -31.64
CA GLY A 144 19.76 -5.19 -30.74
C GLY A 144 19.52 -4.43 -29.44
N LEU A 145 20.61 -3.96 -28.81
CA LEU A 145 20.59 -3.18 -27.58
C LEU A 145 20.20 -1.71 -27.81
N PRO A 146 19.61 -1.00 -26.83
CA PRO A 146 19.69 0.46 -26.80
C PRO A 146 21.16 0.89 -26.59
N ASN A 147 21.46 2.18 -26.77
CA ASN A 147 22.71 2.73 -26.27
C ASN A 147 22.72 2.67 -24.75
N LEU A 148 23.79 2.16 -24.16
CA LEU A 148 23.93 1.98 -22.71
C LEU A 148 25.09 2.85 -22.22
N ASP A 149 24.79 3.72 -21.26
CA ASP A 149 25.76 4.64 -20.66
C ASP A 149 26.47 3.96 -19.48
N TYR A 150 25.70 3.65 -18.45
CA TYR A 150 26.21 2.96 -17.26
C TYR A 150 25.17 2.06 -16.60
N LEU A 151 25.65 1.21 -15.73
CA LEU A 151 24.87 0.57 -14.68
C LEU A 151 25.34 1.14 -13.34
N GLU A 152 24.41 1.50 -12.48
CA GLU A 152 24.74 1.89 -11.10
C GLU A 152 23.84 1.16 -10.10
N TRP A 153 24.36 0.94 -8.92
CA TRP A 153 23.59 0.43 -7.79
C TRP A 153 24.21 0.91 -6.48
N ASP A 154 23.38 0.95 -5.44
CA ASP A 154 23.86 1.31 -4.12
C ASP A 154 24.61 0.11 -3.52
N THR A 155 25.92 0.19 -3.42
CA THR A 155 26.81 -0.90 -2.99
C THR A 155 26.64 -1.31 -1.54
N ASP A 156 25.85 -0.56 -0.82
CA ASP A 156 25.37 -0.96 0.50
C ASP A 156 23.91 -0.47 0.62
N PRO A 157 22.93 -1.34 0.59
CA PRO A 157 21.97 -1.21 1.65
C PRO A 157 22.81 -1.50 2.88
N ALA A 158 23.15 -0.48 3.69
CA ALA A 158 23.68 -0.69 5.03
C ALA A 158 22.92 -1.89 5.59
N PRO A 159 23.56 -2.96 6.08
CA PRO A 159 22.87 -4.21 6.38
C PRO A 159 21.61 -3.82 7.10
N SER A 160 20.46 -4.23 6.54
CA SER A 160 19.17 -3.84 7.11
C SER A 160 19.27 -4.29 8.55
N GLU A 161 19.55 -3.34 9.45
CA GLU A 161 19.77 -3.68 10.82
C GLU A 161 18.48 -4.29 11.31
N VAL A 162 18.52 -5.57 11.61
CA VAL A 162 17.34 -6.33 11.98
C VAL A 162 17.20 -6.23 13.49
N LEU A 163 16.16 -5.54 13.93
CA LEU A 163 15.79 -5.48 15.34
C LEU A 163 14.79 -6.60 15.65
N HIS A 164 15.13 -7.46 16.58
CA HIS A 164 14.26 -8.55 17.03
C HIS A 164 13.49 -8.14 18.27
N VAL A 165 12.18 -8.43 18.27
CA VAL A 165 11.29 -8.24 19.42
C VAL A 165 10.70 -9.59 19.81
N ALA A 166 10.68 -9.92 21.10
CA ALA A 166 10.08 -11.14 21.62
C ALA A 166 9.39 -10.91 22.97
N THR A 167 8.33 -11.67 23.27
CA THR A 167 7.60 -11.54 24.54
C THR A 167 8.44 -11.88 25.78
N ASN A 168 9.54 -12.57 25.60
CA ASN A 168 10.54 -12.89 26.64
C ASN A 168 11.82 -12.06 26.50
N GLY A 169 11.79 -10.97 25.74
CA GLY A 169 12.91 -10.05 25.56
C GLY A 169 13.08 -9.10 26.74
N ASP A 170 14.03 -8.18 26.58
CA ASP A 170 14.30 -7.09 27.53
C ASP A 170 14.67 -5.83 26.73
N ASP A 171 14.09 -4.67 27.05
CA ASP A 171 14.35 -3.42 26.33
C ASP A 171 15.74 -2.83 26.58
N GLY A 172 16.50 -3.37 27.51
CA GLY A 172 17.93 -3.15 27.68
C GLY A 172 18.84 -3.96 26.74
N ASN A 173 18.28 -4.95 26.05
CA ASN A 173 18.99 -5.76 25.08
C ASN A 173 19.33 -4.99 23.78
N PRO A 174 20.34 -5.46 23.01
CA PRO A 174 20.72 -4.83 21.75
C PRO A 174 19.71 -5.07 20.59
N GLY A 175 18.68 -5.90 20.76
CA GLY A 175 17.69 -6.20 19.73
C GLY A 175 18.16 -7.22 18.69
N ILE A 176 19.19 -8.01 18.96
CA ILE A 176 19.62 -9.12 18.10
C ILE A 176 18.79 -10.39 18.40
N LEU A 177 18.81 -11.38 17.51
CA LEU A 177 18.03 -12.62 17.67
C LEU A 177 18.29 -13.34 19.00
N ALA A 178 19.54 -13.37 19.48
CA ALA A 178 19.92 -14.03 20.73
C ALA A 178 19.59 -13.20 21.99
N ALA A 179 19.35 -11.89 21.84
CA ALA A 179 19.01 -10.95 22.90
C ALA A 179 17.99 -9.92 22.35
N PRO A 180 16.71 -10.33 22.17
CA PRO A 180 15.67 -9.49 21.58
C PRO A 180 15.17 -8.43 22.55
N LEU A 181 14.58 -7.36 22.02
CA LEU A 181 13.82 -6.36 22.77
C LEU A 181 12.51 -6.95 23.29
N ALA A 182 11.96 -6.39 24.35
CA ALA A 182 10.67 -6.79 24.89
C ALA A 182 9.51 -6.08 24.22
N SER A 183 9.64 -4.77 23.98
CA SER A 183 8.55 -3.95 23.46
C SER A 183 8.76 -3.57 21.99
N ILE A 184 7.65 -3.54 21.25
CA ILE A 184 7.63 -3.10 19.84
C ILE A 184 8.02 -1.62 19.77
N GLN A 185 7.55 -0.77 20.70
CA GLN A 185 7.88 0.65 20.71
C GLN A 185 9.38 0.88 20.83
N ARG A 186 10.06 0.13 21.70
CA ARG A 186 11.52 0.25 21.83
C ARG A 186 12.26 -0.05 20.51
N ALA A 187 11.80 -1.07 19.78
CA ALA A 187 12.37 -1.36 18.46
C ALA A 187 12.08 -0.22 17.45
N VAL A 188 10.88 0.36 17.48
CA VAL A 188 10.52 1.54 16.66
C VAL A 188 11.40 2.74 17.00
N ASP A 189 11.65 2.99 18.30
CA ASP A 189 12.50 4.10 18.74
C ASP A 189 13.95 3.96 18.29
N LEU A 190 14.44 2.74 18.16
CA LEU A 190 15.79 2.42 17.67
C LEU A 190 15.88 2.39 16.14
N ALA A 191 14.76 2.11 15.46
CA ALA A 191 14.74 1.94 14.02
C ALA A 191 15.21 3.20 13.27
N GLN A 192 15.93 2.98 12.18
CA GLN A 192 16.39 3.98 11.23
C GLN A 192 15.91 3.61 9.82
N PRO A 193 15.95 4.50 8.84
CA PRO A 193 15.64 4.15 7.46
C PRO A 193 16.41 2.92 6.98
N GLY A 194 15.68 1.92 6.47
CA GLY A 194 16.20 0.62 6.02
C GLY A 194 16.17 -0.48 7.07
N HIS A 195 15.89 -0.18 8.34
CA HIS A 195 15.79 -1.21 9.37
C HIS A 195 14.55 -2.09 9.19
N THR A 196 14.67 -3.34 9.62
CA THR A 196 13.57 -4.29 9.72
C THR A 196 13.36 -4.69 11.17
N ILE A 197 12.17 -4.46 11.69
CA ILE A 197 11.73 -4.91 13.01
C ILE A 197 11.04 -6.27 12.80
N LEU A 198 11.68 -7.36 13.23
CA LEU A 198 11.16 -8.73 13.20
C LEU A 198 10.57 -9.08 14.57
N ILE A 199 9.25 -9.23 14.61
CA ILE A 199 8.52 -9.51 15.84
C ILE A 199 8.25 -11.02 15.92
N ARG A 200 8.71 -11.67 17.01
CA ARG A 200 8.46 -13.08 17.28
C ARG A 200 7.00 -13.31 17.64
N GLY A 201 6.54 -14.50 17.38
CA GLY A 201 5.16 -14.91 17.70
C GLY A 201 4.80 -14.69 19.16
N GLY A 202 3.60 -14.19 19.39
CA GLY A 202 3.08 -13.93 20.73
C GLY A 202 2.04 -12.81 20.74
N ARG A 203 1.50 -12.54 21.95
CA ARG A 203 0.58 -11.43 22.21
C ARG A 203 1.33 -10.33 22.94
N TYR A 204 1.34 -9.16 22.34
CA TYR A 204 1.92 -7.93 22.87
C TYR A 204 0.78 -7.01 23.28
N ALA A 205 0.68 -6.70 24.57
CA ALA A 205 -0.41 -5.90 25.14
C ALA A 205 0.15 -4.63 25.83
N PRO A 206 0.63 -3.65 25.04
CA PRO A 206 1.20 -2.42 25.59
C PRO A 206 0.11 -1.55 26.21
N GLY A 207 0.48 -0.77 27.24
CA GLY A 207 -0.40 0.18 27.92
C GLY A 207 -0.58 1.52 27.17
N SER A 208 0.15 1.72 26.07
CA SER A 208 0.03 2.85 25.15
C SER A 208 0.19 2.39 23.72
N ASN A 209 -0.31 3.18 22.77
CA ASN A 209 -0.22 2.85 21.36
C ASN A 209 1.23 2.91 20.85
N ILE A 210 1.49 2.16 19.77
CA ILE A 210 2.78 2.13 19.09
C ILE A 210 2.83 3.31 18.12
N GLN A 211 3.82 4.21 18.27
CA GLN A 211 3.97 5.47 17.54
C GLN A 211 5.03 5.35 16.45
N LEU A 212 4.63 5.36 15.19
CA LEU A 212 5.51 5.32 14.02
C LEU A 212 5.67 6.72 13.43
N LEU A 213 6.53 7.55 14.05
CA LEU A 213 6.67 8.98 13.72
C LEU A 213 7.89 9.31 12.86
N LYS A 214 8.82 8.36 12.69
CA LYS A 214 10.02 8.56 11.87
C LYS A 214 9.74 8.18 10.43
N ASP A 215 10.40 8.87 9.50
CA ASP A 215 10.33 8.54 8.09
C ASP A 215 11.35 7.47 7.71
N GLY A 216 10.94 6.54 6.85
CA GLY A 216 11.84 5.83 5.97
C GLY A 216 12.19 6.69 4.75
N THR A 217 12.74 6.08 3.71
CA THR A 217 12.94 6.72 2.40
C THR A 217 12.57 5.76 1.28
N SER A 218 12.48 6.24 0.03
CA SER A 218 12.12 5.40 -1.13
C SER A 218 13.06 4.22 -1.32
N GLY A 219 14.37 4.39 -1.11
CA GLY A 219 15.37 3.33 -1.19
C GLY A 219 15.55 2.54 0.12
N ARG A 220 15.09 3.09 1.25
CA ARG A 220 15.31 2.54 2.60
C ARG A 220 14.06 2.67 3.48
N PRO A 221 12.94 2.01 3.14
CA PRO A 221 11.76 2.00 3.98
C PRO A 221 12.04 1.35 5.33
N ILE A 222 11.30 1.73 6.36
CA ILE A 222 11.33 1.03 7.66
C ILE A 222 10.27 -0.08 7.59
N THR A 223 10.65 -1.31 7.92
CA THR A 223 9.75 -2.46 7.87
C THR A 223 9.47 -3.00 9.28
N MET A 224 8.21 -3.15 9.63
CA MET A 224 7.76 -3.86 10.83
C MET A 224 6.92 -5.06 10.42
N ARG A 225 7.36 -6.27 10.81
CA ARG A 225 6.70 -7.49 10.37
C ARG A 225 6.83 -8.64 11.36
N ASN A 226 5.94 -9.60 11.20
CA ASN A 226 6.05 -10.87 11.92
C ASN A 226 7.31 -11.66 11.49
N TYR A 227 7.88 -12.41 12.42
CA TYR A 227 8.87 -13.44 12.08
C TYR A 227 8.22 -14.48 11.16
N PRO A 228 8.92 -14.97 10.11
CA PRO A 228 8.32 -15.88 9.13
C PRO A 228 7.63 -17.09 9.77
N GLY A 229 6.37 -17.30 9.43
CA GLY A 229 5.56 -18.41 9.94
C GLY A 229 5.01 -18.22 11.37
N GLU A 230 5.32 -17.12 12.05
CA GLU A 230 4.86 -16.88 13.41
C GLU A 230 3.69 -15.88 13.43
N ARG A 231 2.72 -16.10 14.30
CA ARG A 231 1.57 -15.20 14.50
C ARG A 231 1.90 -14.18 15.57
N VAL A 232 1.81 -12.91 15.22
CA VAL A 232 2.01 -11.76 16.10
C VAL A 232 0.67 -11.07 16.33
N VAL A 233 0.29 -10.88 17.59
CA VAL A 233 -0.93 -10.18 17.98
C VAL A 233 -0.56 -8.95 18.81
N ILE A 234 -0.89 -7.76 18.30
CA ILE A 234 -0.83 -6.49 19.02
C ILE A 234 -2.21 -6.25 19.60
N ASP A 235 -2.31 -6.23 20.92
CA ASP A 235 -3.56 -6.13 21.65
C ASP A 235 -3.64 -4.80 22.38
N GLY A 236 -4.55 -3.96 21.92
CA GLY A 236 -4.75 -2.62 22.44
C GLY A 236 -5.66 -2.53 23.68
N GLU A 237 -6.16 -3.62 24.25
CA GLU A 237 -7.14 -3.61 25.35
C GLU A 237 -6.66 -2.82 26.57
N ASN A 238 -5.34 -2.71 26.79
CA ASN A 238 -4.76 -1.96 27.90
C ASN A 238 -4.46 -0.49 27.55
N MET A 239 -4.75 -0.06 26.33
CA MET A 239 -4.49 1.31 25.88
C MET A 239 -5.58 2.28 26.37
N PRO A 240 -5.30 3.58 26.44
CA PRO A 240 -6.34 4.59 26.63
C PRO A 240 -7.43 4.48 25.57
N HIS A 241 -8.68 4.78 25.96
CA HIS A 241 -9.84 4.80 25.04
C HIS A 241 -10.23 3.43 24.44
N THR A 242 -10.07 2.37 25.21
CA THR A 242 -10.49 0.99 24.85
C THR A 242 -11.57 0.43 25.78
N PRO A 243 -12.85 0.89 25.69
CA PRO A 243 -13.37 1.94 24.80
C PRO A 243 -13.26 3.35 25.38
N ALA A 244 -13.35 4.36 24.49
CA ALA A 244 -13.63 5.72 24.93
C ALA A 244 -15.07 5.86 25.44
N PRO A 245 -15.37 6.81 26.36
CA PRO A 245 -16.73 7.08 26.80
C PRO A 245 -17.66 7.45 25.63
N VAL A 246 -18.94 7.10 25.75
CA VAL A 246 -19.96 7.49 24.76
C VAL A 246 -20.00 9.01 24.60
N GLY A 247 -19.93 9.47 23.34
CA GLY A 247 -19.82 10.89 22.99
C GLY A 247 -18.47 11.54 23.30
N GLY A 248 -17.51 10.80 23.87
CA GLY A 248 -16.17 11.29 24.15
C GLY A 248 -15.32 11.47 22.89
N SER A 249 -14.20 12.18 23.03
CA SER A 249 -13.20 12.32 21.96
C SER A 249 -11.99 11.44 22.25
N ILE A 250 -11.33 10.97 21.18
CA ILE A 250 -10.03 10.32 21.27
C ILE A 250 -9.00 11.35 20.75
N PRO A 251 -8.03 11.79 21.57
CA PRO A 251 -6.97 12.68 21.13
C PRO A 251 -6.26 12.08 19.91
N ARG A 252 -5.92 12.92 18.92
CA ARG A 252 -5.37 12.44 17.66
C ARG A 252 -4.13 11.55 17.83
N PRO A 253 -3.13 11.88 18.69
CA PRO A 253 -1.97 11.01 18.89
C PRO A 253 -2.29 9.67 19.55
N GLU A 254 -3.47 9.52 20.18
CA GLU A 254 -3.89 8.30 20.88
C GLU A 254 -4.81 7.42 20.02
N ARG A 255 -5.06 7.81 18.77
CA ARG A 255 -5.82 6.99 17.82
C ARG A 255 -4.94 5.89 17.27
N GLY A 256 -5.48 4.69 17.19
CA GLY A 256 -4.80 3.49 16.67
C GLY A 256 -3.96 2.76 17.72
N ALA A 257 -4.09 1.44 17.81
CA ALA A 257 -3.11 0.62 18.51
C ALA A 257 -1.73 0.76 17.85
N VAL A 258 -1.72 0.99 16.53
CA VAL A 258 -0.56 1.44 15.76
C VAL A 258 -0.92 2.79 15.15
N HIS A 259 -0.26 3.85 15.63
CA HIS A 259 -0.39 5.22 15.13
C HIS A 259 0.77 5.57 14.21
N ILE A 260 0.48 6.15 13.03
CA ILE A 260 1.47 6.39 11.98
C ILE A 260 1.37 7.83 11.50
N GLU A 261 2.47 8.57 11.57
CA GLU A 261 2.65 9.87 10.90
C GLU A 261 3.92 9.87 10.03
N GLY A 262 4.77 8.84 10.17
CA GLY A 262 5.97 8.68 9.37
C GLY A 262 5.70 8.11 7.98
N ASP A 263 6.46 8.55 7.00
CA ASP A 263 6.43 8.09 5.61
C ASP A 263 7.28 6.83 5.39
N TRP A 264 7.01 6.09 4.32
CA TRP A 264 7.78 4.92 3.88
C TRP A 264 7.84 3.78 4.90
N TRP A 265 6.78 3.56 5.63
CA TRP A 265 6.64 2.38 6.50
C TRP A 265 6.08 1.19 5.72
N ARG A 266 6.54 0.00 6.08
CA ARG A 266 5.98 -1.28 5.64
C ARG A 266 5.54 -2.08 6.86
N LEU A 267 4.23 -2.31 6.99
CA LEU A 267 3.65 -3.17 8.01
C LEU A 267 3.16 -4.46 7.36
N ILE A 268 3.69 -5.61 7.79
CA ILE A 268 3.45 -6.88 7.10
C ILE A 268 3.11 -8.00 8.08
N GLY A 269 1.99 -8.68 7.87
CA GLY A 269 1.64 -9.93 8.57
C GLY A 269 1.39 -9.79 10.07
N LEU A 270 0.87 -8.65 10.51
CA LEU A 270 0.54 -8.36 11.91
C LEU A 270 -0.96 -8.45 12.14
N GLU A 271 -1.37 -8.95 13.29
CA GLU A 271 -2.75 -8.92 13.77
C GLU A 271 -2.88 -7.87 14.86
N ILE A 272 -3.84 -6.94 14.71
CA ILE A 272 -4.06 -5.81 15.63
C ILE A 272 -5.50 -5.88 16.13
N ILE A 273 -5.67 -5.94 17.45
CA ILE A 273 -6.97 -6.16 18.08
C ILE A 273 -7.21 -5.21 19.24
N ASN A 274 -8.49 -4.98 19.56
CA ASN A 274 -8.96 -4.27 20.74
C ASN A 274 -8.35 -2.86 20.95
N GLY A 275 -7.83 -2.25 19.91
CA GLY A 275 -7.28 -0.87 19.99
C GLY A 275 -8.38 0.19 19.93
N PRO A 276 -8.07 1.45 20.28
CA PRO A 276 -8.99 2.58 20.06
C PRO A 276 -9.36 2.74 18.57
N TYR A 277 -8.45 2.45 17.68
CA TYR A 277 -8.55 2.00 16.29
C TYR A 277 -7.55 0.84 16.14
N GLY A 278 -7.62 0.08 15.08
CA GLY A 278 -6.55 -0.89 14.80
C GLY A 278 -5.27 -0.17 14.35
N VAL A 279 -5.24 0.29 13.12
CA VAL A 279 -4.21 1.20 12.56
C VAL A 279 -4.83 2.56 12.31
N PHE A 280 -4.16 3.62 12.73
CA PHE A 280 -4.54 5.00 12.39
C PHE A 280 -3.34 5.74 11.81
N GLY A 281 -3.46 6.23 10.58
CA GLY A 281 -2.44 7.03 9.90
C GLY A 281 -2.91 8.45 9.63
N LEU A 282 -2.04 9.43 9.86
CA LEU A 282 -2.28 10.84 9.57
C LEU A 282 -1.18 11.36 8.65
N ASP A 283 -1.56 11.93 7.51
CA ASP A 283 -0.65 12.51 6.51
C ASP A 283 0.43 11.52 6.00
N VAL A 284 0.12 10.22 6.01
CA VAL A 284 1.05 9.13 5.68
C VAL A 284 1.25 8.99 4.18
N ASN A 285 2.50 8.92 3.74
CA ASN A 285 2.82 8.75 2.33
C ASN A 285 3.70 7.54 2.07
N ASN A 286 3.47 6.89 0.93
CA ASN A 286 4.29 5.77 0.45
C ASN A 286 4.33 4.56 1.41
N GLY A 287 3.31 4.41 2.25
CA GLY A 287 3.15 3.28 3.16
C GLY A 287 2.74 2.00 2.43
N VAL A 288 3.22 0.85 2.90
CA VAL A 288 2.78 -0.47 2.42
C VAL A 288 2.25 -1.27 3.61
N PHE A 289 0.97 -1.61 3.55
CA PHE A 289 0.23 -2.34 4.59
C PHE A 289 -0.25 -3.66 4.00
N GLU A 290 0.48 -4.75 4.29
CA GLU A 290 0.28 -6.01 3.59
C GLU A 290 -0.03 -7.16 4.55
N ARG A 291 -1.06 -7.95 4.24
CA ARG A 291 -1.48 -9.12 5.03
C ARG A 291 -1.68 -8.81 6.51
N LEU A 292 -2.22 -7.63 6.80
CA LEU A 292 -2.64 -7.29 8.14
C LEU A 292 -4.00 -7.92 8.47
N VAL A 293 -4.23 -8.17 9.73
CA VAL A 293 -5.54 -8.49 10.31
C VAL A 293 -5.86 -7.43 11.35
N THR A 294 -6.96 -6.70 11.17
CA THR A 294 -7.41 -5.70 12.15
C THR A 294 -8.83 -6.05 12.59
N ARG A 295 -9.02 -6.42 13.84
CA ARG A 295 -10.33 -6.90 14.30
C ARG A 295 -10.65 -6.54 15.74
N ASP A 296 -11.94 -6.53 16.01
CA ASP A 296 -12.47 -6.28 17.35
C ASP A 296 -12.01 -4.95 17.97
N ASN A 297 -11.59 -3.98 17.13
CA ASN A 297 -11.19 -2.66 17.60
C ASN A 297 -12.40 -1.81 17.97
N TYR A 298 -12.18 -0.80 18.80
CA TYR A 298 -13.24 0.08 19.33
C TYR A 298 -13.59 1.25 18.41
N GLU A 299 -12.98 1.34 17.25
CA GLU A 299 -13.26 2.20 16.10
C GLU A 299 -12.86 1.44 14.82
N SER A 300 -12.64 2.13 13.68
CA SER A 300 -12.25 1.49 12.41
C SER A 300 -11.02 0.59 12.54
N GLY A 301 -11.04 -0.54 11.86
CA GLY A 301 -9.91 -1.48 11.87
C GLY A 301 -8.64 -0.89 11.25
N PHE A 302 -8.77 -0.22 10.10
CA PHE A 302 -7.69 0.49 9.42
C PHE A 302 -8.18 1.86 8.95
N HIS A 303 -7.47 2.92 9.30
CA HIS A 303 -7.87 4.29 9.00
C HIS A 303 -6.69 5.15 8.54
N LEU A 304 -6.79 5.79 7.37
CA LEU A 304 -5.91 6.88 6.93
C LEU A 304 -6.69 8.18 6.86
N GLN A 305 -6.07 9.28 7.28
CA GLN A 305 -6.66 10.62 7.30
C GLN A 305 -5.65 11.66 6.78
N GLY A 306 -6.13 12.83 6.38
CA GLY A 306 -5.28 13.96 6.02
C GLY A 306 -4.63 13.83 4.63
N ALA A 307 -3.41 14.36 4.48
CA ALA A 307 -2.68 14.40 3.21
C ALA A 307 -1.94 13.07 2.95
N SER A 308 -2.69 11.98 2.77
CA SER A 308 -2.15 10.61 2.64
C SER A 308 -2.09 10.16 1.18
N SER A 309 -0.87 9.92 0.64
CA SER A 309 -0.63 9.64 -0.79
C SER A 309 0.19 8.37 -1.02
N ASN A 310 -0.01 7.73 -2.17
CA ASN A 310 0.79 6.59 -2.66
C ASN A 310 0.84 5.40 -1.69
N ASN A 311 -0.16 5.23 -0.83
CA ASN A 311 -0.23 4.12 0.10
C ASN A 311 -0.81 2.88 -0.57
N GLN A 312 -0.34 1.71 -0.17
CA GLN A 312 -0.81 0.43 -0.66
C GLN A 312 -1.35 -0.40 0.51
N ILE A 313 -2.65 -0.66 0.51
CA ILE A 313 -3.32 -1.56 1.45
C ILE A 313 -3.63 -2.85 0.70
N ILE A 314 -2.87 -3.91 1.00
CA ILE A 314 -2.88 -5.14 0.23
C ILE A 314 -3.22 -6.34 1.12
N ASN A 315 -4.23 -7.11 0.72
CA ASN A 315 -4.62 -8.35 1.39
C ASN A 315 -4.93 -8.18 2.90
N LEU A 316 -5.51 -7.05 3.27
CA LEU A 316 -6.00 -6.78 4.62
C LEU A 316 -7.27 -7.62 4.90
N ASP A 317 -7.34 -8.22 6.09
CA ASP A 317 -8.58 -8.72 6.70
C ASP A 317 -8.98 -7.79 7.83
N SER A 318 -10.15 -7.13 7.71
CA SER A 318 -10.63 -6.21 8.74
C SER A 318 -12.07 -6.50 9.12
N TYR A 319 -12.28 -6.92 10.37
CA TYR A 319 -13.60 -7.40 10.79
C TYR A 319 -13.91 -7.25 12.27
N GLY A 320 -15.21 -7.26 12.57
CA GLY A 320 -15.68 -7.24 13.94
C GLY A 320 -15.36 -5.95 14.68
N ASN A 321 -15.02 -4.90 13.98
CA ASN A 321 -14.76 -3.60 14.58
C ASN A 321 -16.06 -2.96 15.01
N ARG A 322 -16.04 -2.30 16.18
CA ARG A 322 -17.24 -1.81 16.91
C ARG A 322 -17.01 -0.38 17.36
N ASP A 323 -18.01 0.42 17.43
CA ASP A 323 -17.88 1.82 17.88
C ASP A 323 -18.86 2.10 19.03
N PRO A 324 -18.55 1.66 20.27
CA PRO A 324 -19.41 1.97 21.40
C PRO A 324 -19.45 3.46 21.75
N ARG A 325 -18.45 4.22 21.34
CA ARG A 325 -18.34 5.66 21.58
C ARG A 325 -19.38 6.48 20.81
N LYS A 326 -19.71 6.06 19.59
CA LYS A 326 -20.71 6.70 18.73
C LYS A 326 -21.83 5.75 18.29
N ASN A 327 -22.15 4.79 19.11
CA ASN A 327 -23.26 3.86 18.87
C ASN A 327 -23.15 3.11 17.52
N GLY A 328 -21.94 2.82 17.06
CA GLY A 328 -21.69 2.05 15.86
C GLY A 328 -21.39 2.84 14.59
N GLU A 329 -21.47 4.19 14.61
CA GLU A 329 -21.42 5.06 13.42
C GLU A 329 -20.05 5.13 12.71
N SER A 330 -18.96 4.79 13.40
CA SER A 330 -17.61 5.14 12.90
C SER A 330 -16.65 3.97 12.73
N ALA A 331 -17.04 2.74 13.08
CA ALA A 331 -16.14 1.60 12.96
C ALA A 331 -16.28 0.87 11.62
N ASP A 332 -15.56 1.37 10.65
CA ASP A 332 -15.40 0.72 9.35
C ASP A 332 -14.37 -0.42 9.38
N GLY A 333 -14.44 -1.29 8.41
CA GLY A 333 -13.35 -2.21 8.15
C GLY A 333 -12.08 -1.46 7.71
N LEU A 334 -12.22 -0.64 6.66
CA LEU A 334 -11.16 0.21 6.12
C LEU A 334 -11.71 1.59 5.81
N ALA A 335 -11.07 2.63 6.34
CA ALA A 335 -11.38 4.02 6.08
C ALA A 335 -10.20 4.78 5.47
N ILE A 336 -10.44 5.59 4.46
CA ILE A 336 -9.53 6.63 3.98
C ILE A 336 -10.37 7.90 3.87
N LYS A 337 -10.32 8.74 4.90
CA LYS A 337 -11.30 9.80 5.15
C LYS A 337 -10.67 11.17 5.34
N GLU A 338 -11.50 12.21 5.18
CA GLU A 338 -11.21 13.59 5.64
C GLU A 338 -9.82 14.07 5.22
N GLY A 339 -9.59 14.12 3.91
CA GLY A 339 -8.30 14.52 3.39
C GLY A 339 -8.19 14.46 1.89
N SER A 340 -6.94 14.35 1.43
CA SER A 340 -6.63 14.21 0.01
C SER A 340 -5.26 13.55 -0.16
N GLY A 341 -4.97 13.04 -1.34
CA GLY A 341 -3.70 12.43 -1.68
C GLY A 341 -3.85 11.39 -2.78
N SER A 342 -3.12 11.56 -3.87
CA SER A 342 -3.23 10.67 -5.03
C SER A 342 -2.44 9.38 -4.87
N GLY A 343 -2.71 8.40 -5.73
CA GLY A 343 -1.91 7.18 -5.83
C GLY A 343 -2.21 6.09 -4.78
N ASN A 344 -3.24 6.27 -3.94
CA ASN A 344 -3.62 5.24 -2.98
C ASN A 344 -4.26 4.03 -3.67
N LEU A 345 -3.84 2.83 -3.27
CA LEU A 345 -4.29 1.55 -3.79
C LEU A 345 -4.83 0.67 -2.66
N VAL A 346 -6.04 0.17 -2.83
CA VAL A 346 -6.65 -0.86 -1.99
C VAL A 346 -6.85 -2.11 -2.82
N ARG A 347 -6.21 -3.23 -2.46
CA ARG A 347 -6.26 -4.47 -3.23
C ARG A 347 -6.39 -5.71 -2.37
N GLY A 348 -7.31 -6.59 -2.75
CA GLY A 348 -7.44 -7.90 -2.13
C GLY A 348 -7.91 -7.86 -0.68
N VAL A 349 -8.56 -6.77 -0.25
CA VAL A 349 -9.03 -6.64 1.12
C VAL A 349 -10.34 -7.41 1.34
N ARG A 350 -10.55 -7.90 2.56
CA ARG A 350 -11.81 -8.49 3.01
C ARG A 350 -12.28 -7.75 4.24
N LEU A 351 -13.49 -7.21 4.19
CA LEU A 351 -14.05 -6.28 5.17
C LEU A 351 -15.43 -6.79 5.61
N TRP A 352 -15.53 -7.31 6.85
CA TRP A 352 -16.79 -7.94 7.23
C TRP A 352 -17.15 -7.78 8.70
N ASN A 353 -18.47 -7.81 8.96
CA ASN A 353 -19.02 -7.76 10.30
C ASN A 353 -18.58 -6.53 11.11
N ASN A 354 -18.26 -5.43 10.47
CA ASN A 354 -18.00 -4.16 11.15
C ASN A 354 -19.31 -3.47 11.50
N SER A 355 -19.31 -2.63 12.54
CA SER A 355 -20.54 -1.96 12.97
C SER A 355 -21.01 -0.91 11.97
N ASP A 356 -20.11 -0.26 11.26
CA ASP A 356 -20.44 0.72 10.23
C ASP A 356 -20.24 0.12 8.82
N ASP A 357 -19.48 0.71 7.97
CA ASP A 357 -19.28 0.28 6.60
C ASP A 357 -18.14 -0.74 6.46
N GLY A 358 -18.10 -1.46 5.34
CA GLY A 358 -16.94 -2.26 4.99
C GLY A 358 -15.77 -1.36 4.64
N LEU A 359 -15.95 -0.51 3.63
CA LEU A 359 -14.99 0.48 3.16
C LEU A 359 -15.64 1.86 3.13
N ASP A 360 -14.93 2.89 3.64
CA ASP A 360 -15.43 4.26 3.65
C ASP A 360 -14.37 5.28 3.19
N TYR A 361 -14.71 6.07 2.15
CA TYR A 361 -13.92 7.18 1.62
C TYR A 361 -14.53 8.56 1.90
N TRP A 362 -15.23 8.68 3.03
CA TRP A 362 -15.95 9.91 3.40
C TRP A 362 -15.04 11.14 3.39
N MET A 363 -15.41 12.14 2.59
CA MET A 363 -14.69 13.42 2.47
C MET A 363 -13.21 13.29 2.03
N PHE A 364 -12.83 12.21 1.34
CA PHE A 364 -11.47 12.12 0.76
C PHE A 364 -11.49 12.63 -0.69
N ALA A 365 -10.81 13.74 -0.94
CA ALA A 365 -10.94 14.55 -2.16
C ALA A 365 -10.06 14.09 -3.34
N SER A 366 -9.42 12.92 -3.27
CA SER A 366 -8.54 12.41 -4.33
C SER A 366 -8.93 11.02 -4.79
N PRO A 367 -8.66 10.65 -6.05
CA PRO A 367 -8.98 9.33 -6.58
C PRO A 367 -8.25 8.20 -5.82
N ILE A 368 -8.99 7.14 -5.52
CA ILE A 368 -8.46 5.89 -4.96
C ILE A 368 -8.80 4.75 -5.92
N LEU A 369 -7.85 3.85 -6.14
CA LEU A 369 -8.08 2.60 -6.86
C LEU A 369 -8.36 1.48 -5.86
N THR A 370 -9.56 0.89 -5.95
CA THR A 370 -9.95 -0.31 -5.19
C THR A 370 -10.15 -1.48 -6.15
N GLU A 371 -9.48 -2.59 -5.89
CA GLU A 371 -9.62 -3.75 -6.76
C GLU A 371 -9.59 -5.08 -6.01
N SER A 372 -10.29 -6.07 -6.57
CA SER A 372 -10.34 -7.45 -6.08
C SER A 372 -10.64 -7.54 -4.58
N SER A 373 -11.63 -6.76 -4.12
CA SER A 373 -11.94 -6.56 -2.71
C SER A 373 -13.35 -7.04 -2.36
N LEU A 374 -13.55 -7.45 -1.12
CA LEU A 374 -14.79 -8.03 -0.62
C LEU A 374 -15.31 -7.28 0.59
N ALA A 375 -16.64 -7.04 0.64
CA ALA A 375 -17.30 -6.45 1.80
C ALA A 375 -18.64 -7.15 2.06
N TRP A 376 -18.83 -7.71 3.28
CA TRP A 376 -20.06 -8.42 3.62
C TRP A 376 -20.43 -8.36 5.08
N GLY A 377 -21.72 -8.41 5.38
CA GLY A 377 -22.23 -8.49 6.73
C GLY A 377 -21.93 -7.28 7.60
N ASN A 378 -21.61 -6.12 7.00
CA ASN A 378 -21.36 -4.88 7.74
C ASN A 378 -22.68 -4.18 8.11
N GLY A 379 -22.65 -3.33 9.15
CA GLY A 379 -23.77 -2.49 9.57
C GLY A 379 -24.79 -3.16 10.48
N PHE A 380 -24.49 -4.32 11.05
CA PHE A 380 -25.38 -4.98 11.99
C PHE A 380 -24.93 -4.76 13.43
N ASN A 381 -25.89 -4.41 14.31
CA ASN A 381 -25.62 -4.26 15.74
C ASN A 381 -25.38 -5.62 16.42
N ARG A 382 -24.18 -6.13 16.36
CA ARG A 382 -23.77 -7.41 16.98
C ARG A 382 -23.37 -7.28 18.44
N TRP A 383 -23.22 -6.06 18.92
CA TRP A 383 -22.73 -5.76 20.28
C TRP A 383 -23.81 -5.18 21.18
N ASN A 384 -25.06 -5.15 20.72
CA ASN A 384 -26.19 -4.55 21.43
C ASN A 384 -25.92 -3.10 21.88
N LEU A 385 -25.27 -2.32 20.99
CA LEU A 385 -25.04 -0.90 21.23
C LEU A 385 -26.38 -0.16 21.32
N PRO A 386 -26.58 0.71 22.32
CA PRO A 386 -27.79 1.51 22.39
C PRO A 386 -27.84 2.51 21.23
N ASP A 387 -29.03 2.88 20.80
CA ASP A 387 -29.27 3.91 19.77
C ASP A 387 -28.36 3.74 18.53
N TYR A 388 -28.24 2.51 18.08
CA TYR A 388 -27.31 2.13 17.00
C TYR A 388 -27.56 2.92 15.72
N THR A 389 -26.47 3.45 15.13
CA THR A 389 -26.48 4.38 13.98
C THR A 389 -25.53 3.99 12.84
N GLY A 390 -25.01 2.76 12.82
CA GLY A 390 -24.13 2.30 11.73
C GLY A 390 -24.80 2.33 10.36
N ASP A 391 -24.10 2.80 9.33
CA ASP A 391 -24.61 2.97 7.95
C ASP A 391 -24.80 1.63 7.23
N GLY A 392 -23.84 0.73 7.31
CA GLY A 392 -23.97 -0.65 6.84
C GLY A 392 -23.87 -0.84 5.34
N ASN A 393 -23.00 -0.13 4.67
CA ASN A 393 -22.72 -0.34 3.26
C ASN A 393 -21.47 -1.21 3.06
N GLY A 394 -21.38 -1.85 1.89
CA GLY A 394 -20.16 -2.56 1.51
C GLY A 394 -19.03 -1.61 1.18
N PHE A 395 -19.26 -0.70 0.22
CA PHE A 395 -18.30 0.28 -0.27
C PHE A 395 -18.97 1.66 -0.34
N LYS A 396 -18.55 2.57 0.52
CA LYS A 396 -19.02 3.96 0.59
C LYS A 396 -17.94 4.86 -0.03
N LEU A 397 -18.25 5.44 -1.19
CA LEU A 397 -17.29 6.10 -2.08
C LEU A 397 -17.28 7.63 -1.92
N GLY A 398 -17.49 8.13 -0.73
CA GLY A 398 -17.43 9.56 -0.48
C GLY A 398 -18.41 10.05 0.57
N GLY A 399 -18.66 11.37 0.56
CA GLY A 399 -19.60 12.01 1.48
C GLY A 399 -19.51 13.52 1.43
N ASN A 400 -20.51 14.16 2.03
CA ASN A 400 -20.58 15.61 2.23
C ASN A 400 -20.33 16.45 0.97
N SER A 401 -20.73 15.94 -0.19
CA SER A 401 -20.56 16.59 -1.51
C SER A 401 -19.09 16.88 -1.91
N VAL A 402 -18.12 16.23 -1.28
CA VAL A 402 -16.72 16.30 -1.70
C VAL A 402 -16.53 15.46 -2.96
N SER A 403 -16.07 16.11 -4.05
CA SER A 403 -15.91 15.45 -5.35
C SER A 403 -14.58 14.68 -5.43
N ALA A 404 -14.66 13.37 -5.70
CA ALA A 404 -13.51 12.53 -5.99
C ALA A 404 -13.88 11.44 -7.01
N ASN A 405 -12.94 11.05 -7.88
CA ASN A 405 -13.17 10.13 -8.99
C ASN A 405 -12.60 8.75 -8.67
N HIS A 406 -13.23 8.00 -7.77
CA HIS A 406 -12.73 6.67 -7.39
C HIS A 406 -12.96 5.63 -8.48
N THR A 407 -12.05 4.66 -8.55
CA THR A 407 -12.20 3.47 -9.41
C THR A 407 -12.35 2.23 -8.53
N VAL A 408 -13.42 1.47 -8.75
CA VAL A 408 -13.64 0.17 -8.11
C VAL A 408 -13.76 -0.89 -9.19
N ARG A 409 -12.96 -1.94 -9.11
CA ARG A 409 -13.04 -3.03 -10.07
C ARG A 409 -12.92 -4.40 -9.43
N ASN A 410 -13.55 -5.39 -10.04
CA ASN A 410 -13.49 -6.79 -9.61
C ASN A 410 -13.78 -6.98 -8.12
N SER A 411 -14.77 -6.27 -7.56
CA SER A 411 -15.08 -6.29 -6.12
C SER A 411 -16.48 -6.78 -5.84
N MET A 412 -16.73 -7.33 -4.66
CA MET A 412 -18.04 -7.86 -4.27
C MET A 412 -18.55 -7.25 -2.97
N ALA A 413 -19.84 -6.89 -2.96
CA ALA A 413 -20.56 -6.44 -1.76
C ALA A 413 -21.84 -7.28 -1.61
N TRP A 414 -21.94 -8.04 -0.50
CA TRP A 414 -23.14 -8.86 -0.27
C TRP A 414 -23.51 -8.94 1.20
N ASP A 415 -24.82 -9.14 1.45
CA ASP A 415 -25.36 -9.31 2.80
C ASP A 415 -24.95 -8.18 3.78
N ASN A 416 -24.66 -6.97 3.31
CA ASN A 416 -24.51 -5.81 4.16
C ASN A 416 -25.89 -5.28 4.60
N ALA A 417 -25.97 -4.60 5.73
CA ALA A 417 -27.25 -4.19 6.33
C ALA A 417 -28.02 -3.19 5.47
N VAL A 418 -27.34 -2.37 4.65
CA VAL A 418 -27.98 -1.35 3.81
C VAL A 418 -27.61 -1.54 2.33
N GLY A 419 -26.44 -1.08 1.88
CA GLY A 419 -26.13 -1.00 0.47
C GLY A 419 -24.89 -1.77 0.02
N GLY A 420 -24.73 -1.95 -1.28
CA GLY A 420 -23.53 -2.55 -1.88
C GLY A 420 -22.43 -1.52 -2.11
N PHE A 421 -22.59 -0.71 -3.16
CA PHE A 421 -21.67 0.35 -3.57
C PHE A 421 -22.45 1.67 -3.62
N ILE A 422 -22.02 2.66 -2.85
CA ILE A 422 -22.73 3.94 -2.78
C ILE A 422 -21.79 5.13 -3.00
N ASP A 423 -22.26 6.16 -3.73
CA ASP A 423 -21.52 7.42 -3.88
C ASP A 423 -21.62 8.33 -2.65
N ASN A 424 -22.59 8.10 -1.79
CA ASN A 424 -22.83 8.86 -0.57
C ASN A 424 -22.72 10.38 -0.74
N ASN A 425 -23.40 10.92 -1.74
CA ASN A 425 -23.37 12.33 -2.15
C ASN A 425 -22.01 12.83 -2.71
N ASN A 426 -21.10 11.96 -3.12
CA ASN A 426 -19.94 12.34 -3.90
C ASN A 426 -20.37 12.59 -5.37
N PRO A 427 -20.26 13.83 -5.90
CA PRO A 427 -20.69 14.13 -7.28
C PRO A 427 -19.65 13.74 -8.34
N GLY A 428 -18.55 13.10 -7.96
CA GLY A 428 -17.44 12.75 -8.84
C GLY A 428 -17.78 11.75 -9.96
N GLN A 429 -16.78 11.44 -10.77
CA GLN A 429 -16.89 10.51 -11.91
C GLN A 429 -16.29 9.16 -11.53
N HIS A 430 -17.07 8.33 -10.82
CA HIS A 430 -16.58 6.99 -10.44
C HIS A 430 -16.53 6.06 -11.65
N ARG A 431 -15.61 5.10 -11.61
CA ARG A 431 -15.57 3.95 -12.53
C ARG A 431 -15.80 2.67 -11.74
N ILE A 432 -16.88 1.98 -12.02
CA ILE A 432 -17.22 0.71 -11.38
C ILE A 432 -17.21 -0.38 -12.44
N GLU A 433 -16.26 -1.29 -12.36
CA GLU A 433 -16.01 -2.28 -13.38
C GLU A 433 -16.07 -3.70 -12.82
N ARG A 434 -16.81 -4.61 -13.49
CA ARG A 434 -16.84 -6.04 -13.12
C ARG A 434 -17.03 -6.29 -11.62
N SER A 435 -17.91 -5.52 -10.99
CA SER A 435 -18.21 -5.67 -9.57
C SER A 435 -19.58 -6.30 -9.35
N THR A 436 -19.78 -6.92 -8.20
CA THR A 436 -21.03 -7.64 -7.88
C THR A 436 -21.64 -7.11 -6.59
N ALA A 437 -22.92 -6.74 -6.63
CA ALA A 437 -23.75 -6.44 -5.47
C ALA A 437 -24.86 -7.49 -5.34
N TRP A 438 -24.92 -8.20 -4.21
CA TRP A 438 -25.86 -9.29 -4.01
C TRP A 438 -26.48 -9.30 -2.62
N ARG A 439 -27.83 -9.38 -2.55
CA ARG A 439 -28.60 -9.50 -1.31
C ARG A 439 -28.33 -8.41 -0.27
N ASN A 440 -28.06 -7.18 -0.68
CA ASN A 440 -28.07 -6.05 0.23
C ASN A 440 -29.52 -5.52 0.30
N PRO A 441 -30.13 -5.35 1.50
CA PRO A 441 -31.55 -4.96 1.63
C PRO A 441 -31.89 -3.58 1.03
N GLY A 442 -30.92 -2.67 0.99
CA GLY A 442 -31.03 -1.39 0.29
C GLY A 442 -30.64 -1.49 -1.18
N THR A 443 -29.86 -0.55 -1.67
CA THR A 443 -29.48 -0.47 -3.08
C THR A 443 -28.14 -1.16 -3.37
N GLY A 444 -28.10 -2.04 -4.37
CA GLY A 444 -26.88 -2.73 -4.79
C GLY A 444 -25.81 -1.76 -5.30
N PHE A 445 -26.17 -0.91 -6.29
CA PHE A 445 -25.35 0.19 -6.79
C PHE A 445 -26.14 1.49 -6.68
N ASN A 446 -25.88 2.31 -5.68
CA ASN A 446 -26.47 3.63 -5.51
C ASN A 446 -25.47 4.72 -5.88
N LEU A 447 -25.49 5.11 -7.12
CA LEU A 447 -24.65 6.16 -7.69
C LEU A 447 -25.51 7.30 -8.24
N SER A 448 -26.52 7.69 -7.45
CA SER A 448 -27.57 8.62 -7.84
C SER A 448 -27.13 10.08 -7.84
N ARG A 449 -26.03 10.41 -7.17
CA ARG A 449 -25.48 11.77 -7.09
C ARG A 449 -24.26 12.00 -7.98
N SER A 450 -23.59 10.95 -8.39
CA SER A 450 -22.38 10.98 -9.21
C SER A 450 -22.65 10.93 -10.71
N SER A 451 -21.61 11.20 -11.49
CA SER A 451 -21.60 11.04 -12.97
C SER A 451 -20.74 9.84 -13.34
N SER A 452 -21.13 8.65 -12.89
CA SER A 452 -20.31 7.44 -12.91
C SER A 452 -20.39 6.66 -14.22
N THR A 453 -19.34 5.87 -14.50
CA THR A 453 -19.32 4.88 -15.58
C THR A 453 -19.31 3.47 -14.99
N LEU A 454 -20.28 2.65 -15.38
CA LEU A 454 -20.46 1.28 -14.89
C LEU A 454 -20.34 0.28 -16.03
N THR A 455 -19.41 -0.68 -15.94
CA THR A 455 -19.18 -1.63 -17.04
C THR A 455 -19.07 -3.07 -16.52
N GLY A 456 -19.88 -3.96 -17.08
CA GLY A 456 -19.80 -5.39 -16.81
C GLY A 456 -20.14 -5.80 -15.38
N ASN A 457 -20.92 -5.02 -14.63
CA ASN A 457 -21.29 -5.29 -13.25
C ASN A 457 -22.50 -6.23 -13.14
N LEU A 458 -22.63 -6.87 -11.98
CA LEU A 458 -23.76 -7.73 -11.62
C LEU A 458 -24.47 -7.20 -10.38
N ALA A 459 -25.76 -6.92 -10.49
CA ALA A 459 -26.63 -6.61 -9.36
C ALA A 459 -27.78 -7.61 -9.33
N LEU A 460 -27.97 -8.30 -8.20
CA LEU A 460 -29.01 -9.32 -8.07
C LEU A 460 -29.50 -9.46 -6.62
N GLY A 461 -30.82 -9.51 -6.47
CA GLY A 461 -31.44 -9.79 -5.17
C GLY A 461 -31.25 -8.71 -4.11
N ASN A 462 -30.86 -7.49 -4.49
CA ASN A 462 -30.85 -6.34 -3.60
C ASN A 462 -32.27 -5.75 -3.49
N GLY A 463 -32.53 -4.96 -2.47
CA GLY A 463 -33.83 -4.25 -2.33
C GLY A 463 -34.11 -3.40 -3.56
N THR A 464 -33.14 -2.63 -4.02
CA THR A 464 -33.07 -2.02 -5.35
C THR A 464 -31.74 -2.41 -5.99
N ASN A 465 -31.76 -3.00 -7.17
CA ASN A 465 -30.49 -3.42 -7.77
C ASN A 465 -29.60 -2.24 -8.14
N VAL A 466 -30.16 -1.19 -8.74
CA VAL A 466 -29.41 -0.05 -9.29
C VAL A 466 -30.20 1.25 -9.18
N SER A 467 -29.53 2.31 -8.73
CA SER A 467 -30.00 3.70 -8.76
C SER A 467 -28.87 4.59 -9.28
N LEU A 468 -29.03 5.19 -10.45
CA LEU A 468 -28.00 5.96 -11.13
C LEU A 468 -28.43 7.42 -11.31
N GLY A 469 -27.50 8.34 -11.17
CA GLY A 469 -27.68 9.74 -11.53
C GLY A 469 -27.85 9.94 -13.04
N ALA A 470 -28.49 11.03 -13.44
CA ALA A 470 -28.85 11.32 -14.84
C ALA A 470 -27.64 11.35 -15.80
N ASN A 471 -26.46 11.68 -15.30
CA ASN A 471 -25.21 11.73 -16.07
C ASN A 471 -24.38 10.43 -15.99
N SER A 472 -24.81 9.46 -15.20
CA SER A 472 -24.15 8.15 -15.12
C SER A 472 -24.47 7.32 -16.37
N ARG A 473 -23.49 6.51 -16.79
CA ARG A 473 -23.58 5.68 -18.00
C ARG A 473 -23.18 4.25 -17.67
N GLY A 474 -23.86 3.29 -18.28
CA GLY A 474 -23.55 1.88 -18.14
C GLY A 474 -23.49 1.17 -19.47
N SER A 475 -22.73 0.07 -19.53
CA SER A 475 -22.73 -0.83 -20.66
C SER A 475 -22.35 -2.25 -20.24
N GLY A 476 -23.10 -3.23 -20.76
CA GLY A 476 -22.82 -4.64 -20.51
C GLY A 476 -22.99 -5.07 -19.05
N ASN A 477 -23.73 -4.33 -18.25
CA ASN A 477 -24.09 -4.71 -16.88
C ASN A 477 -25.32 -5.66 -16.91
N SER A 478 -25.57 -6.39 -15.84
CA SER A 478 -26.72 -7.30 -15.77
C SER A 478 -28.05 -6.61 -16.03
N TRP A 479 -28.22 -5.35 -15.68
CA TRP A 479 -29.43 -4.56 -15.94
C TRP A 479 -29.51 -3.98 -17.34
N ASP A 480 -28.39 -3.89 -18.07
CA ASP A 480 -28.37 -3.43 -19.49
C ASP A 480 -28.68 -4.60 -20.44
N LEU A 481 -28.27 -5.81 -20.08
CA LEU A 481 -28.38 -7.01 -20.92
C LEU A 481 -29.77 -7.62 -20.91
N GLY A 482 -30.63 -7.23 -19.97
CA GLY A 482 -31.98 -7.79 -19.83
C GLY A 482 -32.01 -9.27 -19.44
N GLY A 483 -33.23 -9.87 -19.49
CA GLY A 483 -33.43 -11.27 -19.14
C GLY A 483 -33.49 -11.56 -17.64
N SER A 484 -33.66 -12.83 -17.29
CA SER A 484 -33.64 -13.28 -15.90
C SER A 484 -32.23 -13.73 -15.50
N TRP A 485 -31.83 -13.36 -14.29
CA TRP A 485 -30.52 -13.67 -13.76
C TRP A 485 -30.61 -14.65 -12.60
N SER A 486 -29.73 -15.66 -12.60
CA SER A 486 -29.50 -16.57 -11.49
C SER A 486 -28.00 -16.80 -11.31
N LEU A 487 -27.62 -17.31 -10.15
CA LEU A 487 -26.22 -17.53 -9.79
C LEU A 487 -25.92 -19.04 -9.78
N ALA A 488 -24.79 -19.42 -10.37
CA ALA A 488 -24.34 -20.81 -10.41
C ALA A 488 -23.87 -21.30 -9.03
N ASN A 489 -23.31 -20.40 -8.22
CA ASN A 489 -22.80 -20.72 -6.90
C ASN A 489 -23.03 -19.55 -5.93
N THR A 490 -23.72 -19.82 -4.84
CA THR A 490 -24.02 -18.86 -3.76
C THR A 490 -23.31 -19.24 -2.44
N ASN A 491 -22.45 -20.24 -2.45
CA ASN A 491 -21.69 -20.63 -1.26
C ASN A 491 -20.39 -19.81 -1.14
N PRO A 492 -20.23 -18.97 -0.12
CA PRO A 492 -19.08 -18.10 0.03
C PRO A 492 -17.85 -18.80 0.65
N THR A 493 -17.96 -20.04 1.09
CA THR A 493 -16.95 -20.72 1.94
C THR A 493 -15.53 -20.64 1.38
N THR A 494 -15.34 -20.79 0.06
CA THR A 494 -14.01 -20.70 -0.55
C THR A 494 -13.43 -19.29 -0.46
N ILE A 495 -14.23 -18.28 -0.80
CA ILE A 495 -13.75 -16.88 -0.90
C ILE A 495 -13.61 -16.22 0.48
N THR A 496 -14.35 -16.69 1.47
CA THR A 496 -14.29 -16.23 2.88
C THR A 496 -13.38 -17.11 3.76
N GLY A 497 -12.90 -18.23 3.24
CA GLY A 497 -12.01 -19.17 3.93
C GLY A 497 -10.55 -18.67 4.03
N PRO A 498 -9.60 -19.55 4.36
CA PRO A 498 -8.19 -19.19 4.42
C PRO A 498 -7.70 -18.58 3.11
N ARG A 499 -6.83 -17.58 3.20
CA ARG A 499 -6.15 -16.99 2.04
C ARG A 499 -5.13 -17.97 1.44
N ASN A 500 -4.77 -17.79 0.19
CA ASN A 500 -3.63 -18.44 -0.42
C ASN A 500 -2.32 -18.08 0.32
N ALA A 501 -1.25 -18.86 0.11
CA ALA A 501 0.03 -18.64 0.77
C ALA A 501 0.66 -17.26 0.49
N ASP A 502 0.38 -16.68 -0.67
CA ASP A 502 0.81 -15.32 -1.04
C ASP A 502 -0.08 -14.21 -0.43
N GLY A 503 -1.12 -14.58 0.31
CA GLY A 503 -2.09 -13.69 0.92
C GLY A 503 -3.26 -13.30 0.01
N SER A 504 -3.30 -13.75 -1.23
CA SER A 504 -4.42 -13.46 -2.15
C SER A 504 -5.72 -14.16 -1.73
N ILE A 505 -6.84 -13.64 -2.22
CA ILE A 505 -8.15 -14.29 -2.06
C ILE A 505 -8.19 -15.51 -2.97
N PRO A 506 -8.64 -16.69 -2.48
CA PRO A 506 -8.70 -17.91 -3.29
C PRO A 506 -9.62 -17.76 -4.51
N SER A 507 -9.23 -18.42 -5.60
CA SER A 507 -10.08 -18.49 -6.80
C SER A 507 -11.42 -19.16 -6.48
N SER A 508 -12.51 -18.60 -6.98
CA SER A 508 -13.86 -19.05 -6.65
C SER A 508 -14.85 -18.83 -7.81
N THR A 509 -15.87 -19.67 -7.83
CA THR A 509 -17.07 -19.50 -8.69
C THR A 509 -18.20 -18.76 -7.97
N PHE A 510 -17.99 -18.29 -6.75
CA PHE A 510 -18.99 -17.59 -5.96
C PHE A 510 -19.57 -16.38 -6.72
N LEU A 511 -20.89 -16.28 -6.75
CA LEU A 511 -21.69 -15.26 -7.43
C LEU A 511 -21.46 -15.18 -8.95
N ARG A 512 -21.00 -16.23 -9.61
CA ARG A 512 -20.95 -16.26 -11.08
C ARG A 512 -22.35 -16.45 -11.64
N PRO A 513 -22.71 -15.73 -12.72
CA PRO A 513 -23.97 -15.95 -13.42
C PRO A 513 -24.10 -17.38 -13.96
N ALA A 514 -25.26 -18.00 -13.76
CA ALA A 514 -25.53 -19.38 -14.22
C ALA A 514 -25.60 -19.50 -15.75
N ASN A 515 -25.96 -18.41 -16.45
CA ASN A 515 -25.99 -18.33 -17.91
C ASN A 515 -24.59 -18.13 -18.54
N GLY A 516 -23.53 -18.11 -17.76
CA GLY A 516 -22.16 -17.93 -18.24
C GLY A 516 -21.80 -16.51 -18.70
N ALA A 517 -22.70 -15.53 -18.54
CA ALA A 517 -22.44 -14.16 -18.93
C ALA A 517 -21.19 -13.59 -18.25
N ASN A 518 -20.45 -12.76 -19.01
CA ASN A 518 -19.20 -12.16 -18.54
C ASN A 518 -19.44 -10.86 -17.77
N VAL A 519 -20.24 -10.93 -16.70
CA VAL A 519 -20.53 -9.82 -15.80
C VAL A 519 -20.20 -10.19 -14.36
N GLY A 520 -20.01 -9.17 -13.51
CA GLY A 520 -19.66 -9.33 -12.10
C GLY A 520 -18.19 -9.64 -11.86
N ALA A 521 -17.82 -9.63 -10.60
CA ALA A 521 -16.46 -9.90 -10.12
C ALA A 521 -16.07 -11.38 -10.28
N ARG A 522 -14.75 -11.61 -10.39
CA ARG A 522 -14.18 -12.96 -10.54
C ARG A 522 -12.93 -13.12 -9.68
N PHE A 523 -12.89 -14.19 -8.95
CA PHE A 523 -11.77 -14.56 -8.08
C PHE A 523 -11.27 -15.96 -8.41
#